data_511b79e834d52f746d9735a1cc9688b1
#
_entry.id   511b79e834d52f746d9735a1cc9688b1
#
_cell.length_a   1.000
_cell.length_b   1.000
_cell.length_c   1.000
_cell.angle_alpha   90.00
_cell.angle_beta   90.00
_cell.angle_gamma   90.00
#
_symmetry.space_group_name_H-M   'P 1'
#
loop_
_entity.id
_entity.type
_entity.pdbx_description
1 polymer ?
#
loop_
_entity_poly.entity_id
_entity_poly.type
_entity_poly.pdbx_seq_one_letter_code
_entity_poly.pdbx_strand_id
1 'polypeptide(L)'
;MSFEEWLGDYELPAKVKTKWCPECQEVLPEQCFHKNKATRDKLAKVCKRCSLVNVNTVKALKELHPKHDCCDICGATDRTLLLDHCHETKEFRGWLCIKCNTAIGYFHEDLDLMYKAINYVKECKPQTRYGGTN
;
A
#
# COMPACT_ATOMS: atom_id res chain seq x y z
N MET A 1 -7.95 -12.45 -17.44
CA MET A 1 -9.27 -12.11 -18.05
C MET A 1 -9.43 -10.62 -17.99
N SER A 2 -9.50 -9.94 -19.14
CA SER A 2 -9.76 -8.50 -19.20
C SER A 2 -11.22 -8.20 -18.85
N PHE A 3 -11.53 -6.92 -18.56
CA PHE A 3 -12.91 -6.51 -18.30
C PHE A 3 -13.80 -6.69 -19.54
N GLU A 4 -13.24 -6.54 -20.72
CA GLU A 4 -13.92 -6.76 -22.01
C GLU A 4 -14.29 -8.24 -22.21
N GLU A 5 -13.41 -9.17 -21.83
CA GLU A 5 -13.70 -10.62 -21.85
C GLU A 5 -14.80 -11.01 -20.84
N TRP A 6 -14.92 -10.28 -19.74
CA TRP A 6 -15.95 -10.52 -18.71
C TRP A 6 -17.32 -9.97 -19.10
N LEU A 7 -17.39 -8.86 -19.85
CA LEU A 7 -18.65 -8.24 -20.28
C LEU A 7 -19.30 -8.93 -21.48
N GLY A 8 -18.52 -9.68 -22.29
CA GLY A 8 -19.01 -10.17 -23.57
C GLY A 8 -19.57 -9.04 -24.44
N ASP A 9 -20.72 -9.25 -25.08
CA ASP A 9 -21.40 -8.24 -25.91
C ASP A 9 -22.27 -7.24 -25.10
N TYR A 10 -22.04 -7.09 -23.80
CA TYR A 10 -22.82 -6.17 -22.95
C TYR A 10 -22.38 -4.72 -23.19
N GLU A 11 -23.17 -3.98 -23.96
CA GLU A 11 -23.01 -2.53 -24.07
C GLU A 11 -23.38 -1.84 -22.78
N LEU A 12 -22.41 -1.16 -22.16
CA LEU A 12 -22.66 -0.34 -20.98
C LEU A 12 -23.67 0.78 -21.32
N PRO A 13 -24.74 0.95 -20.52
CA PRO A 13 -25.68 2.05 -20.76
C PRO A 13 -24.96 3.40 -20.67
N ALA A 14 -25.29 4.35 -21.54
CA ALA A 14 -24.62 5.62 -21.79
C ALA A 14 -24.41 6.55 -20.55
N LYS A 15 -24.78 6.11 -19.33
CA LYS A 15 -24.68 6.86 -18.07
C LYS A 15 -24.01 6.08 -16.93
N VAL A 16 -23.25 5.02 -17.21
CA VAL A 16 -22.55 4.30 -16.15
C VAL A 16 -21.38 5.14 -15.65
N LYS A 17 -21.43 5.51 -14.37
CA LYS A 17 -20.29 6.15 -13.71
C LYS A 17 -19.12 5.16 -13.59
N THR A 18 -17.95 5.62 -13.95
CA THR A 18 -16.74 4.82 -13.94
C THR A 18 -15.67 5.42 -13.02
N LYS A 19 -14.71 4.59 -12.58
CA LYS A 19 -13.58 4.97 -11.76
C LYS A 19 -12.32 4.22 -12.19
N TRP A 20 -11.19 4.90 -12.17
CA TRP A 20 -9.88 4.32 -12.41
C TRP A 20 -9.42 3.46 -11.24
N CYS A 21 -8.95 2.25 -11.52
CA CYS A 21 -8.28 1.37 -10.56
C CYS A 21 -6.75 1.46 -10.77
N PRO A 22 -5.97 1.99 -9.82
CA PRO A 22 -4.53 2.14 -9.99
C PRO A 22 -3.76 0.80 -9.99
N GLU A 23 -4.33 -0.26 -9.44
CA GLU A 23 -3.68 -1.55 -9.33
C GLU A 23 -3.72 -2.33 -10.66
N CYS A 24 -4.88 -2.44 -11.32
CA CYS A 24 -5.00 -3.08 -12.63
C CYS A 24 -4.91 -2.09 -13.80
N GLN A 25 -4.83 -0.79 -13.53
CA GLN A 25 -4.75 0.27 -14.53
C GLN A 25 -5.92 0.27 -15.53
N GLU A 26 -7.12 -0.05 -15.05
CA GLU A 26 -8.35 -0.10 -15.85
C GLU A 26 -9.37 0.92 -15.35
N VAL A 27 -10.16 1.48 -16.28
CA VAL A 27 -11.36 2.28 -15.97
C VAL A 27 -12.54 1.32 -15.86
N LEU A 28 -13.11 1.21 -14.67
CA LEU A 28 -14.15 0.23 -14.36
C LEU A 28 -15.42 0.90 -13.85
N PRO A 29 -16.63 0.31 -14.04
CA PRO A 29 -17.84 0.78 -13.42
C PRO A 29 -17.71 0.93 -11.89
N GLU A 30 -18.34 1.94 -11.31
CA GLU A 30 -18.30 2.19 -9.85
C GLU A 30 -18.75 0.98 -9.02
N GLN A 31 -19.64 0.15 -9.54
CA GLN A 31 -20.08 -1.10 -8.91
C GLN A 31 -18.96 -2.12 -8.69
N CYS A 32 -17.84 -2.02 -9.44
CA CYS A 32 -16.65 -2.85 -9.28
C CYS A 32 -15.81 -2.46 -8.08
N PHE A 33 -16.17 -1.43 -7.33
CA PHE A 33 -15.47 -0.97 -6.14
C PHE A 33 -16.31 -1.19 -4.87
N HIS A 34 -15.64 -1.44 -3.75
CA HIS A 34 -16.31 -1.45 -2.45
C HIS A 34 -16.66 -0.02 -2.04
N LYS A 35 -17.75 0.14 -1.28
CA LYS A 35 -18.09 1.42 -0.66
C LYS A 35 -17.08 1.76 0.43
N ASN A 36 -16.66 3.03 0.48
CA ASN A 36 -15.75 3.53 1.51
C ASN A 36 -16.16 4.97 1.89
N LYS A 37 -16.70 5.14 3.08
CA LYS A 37 -17.20 6.45 3.56
C LYS A 37 -16.08 7.49 3.78
N ALA A 38 -14.84 7.04 3.96
CA ALA A 38 -13.69 7.91 4.22
C ALA A 38 -13.14 8.59 2.96
N THR A 39 -13.48 8.14 1.77
CA THR A 39 -13.04 8.72 0.50
C THR A 39 -14.03 9.75 -0.02
N ARG A 40 -13.53 10.71 -0.82
CA ARG A 40 -14.36 11.78 -1.39
C ARG A 40 -15.48 11.24 -2.29
N ASP A 41 -15.19 10.23 -3.10
CA ASP A 41 -16.13 9.58 -4.02
C ASP A 41 -16.92 8.43 -3.38
N LYS A 42 -16.72 8.18 -2.07
CA LYS A 42 -17.34 7.10 -1.30
C LYS A 42 -17.05 5.68 -1.80
N LEU A 43 -15.95 5.51 -2.55
CA LEU A 43 -15.53 4.23 -3.10
C LEU A 43 -14.09 3.89 -2.66
N ALA A 44 -13.79 2.60 -2.55
CA ALA A 44 -12.43 2.11 -2.29
C ALA A 44 -11.47 2.54 -3.41
N LYS A 45 -10.18 2.66 -3.10
CA LYS A 45 -9.14 3.08 -4.05
C LYS A 45 -8.95 2.06 -5.18
N VAL A 46 -8.99 0.77 -4.84
CA VAL A 46 -8.80 -0.34 -5.77
C VAL A 46 -10.10 -1.10 -6.00
N CYS A 47 -10.24 -1.75 -7.16
CA CYS A 47 -11.43 -2.53 -7.47
C CYS A 47 -11.51 -3.82 -6.62
N LYS A 48 -12.68 -4.41 -6.54
CA LYS A 48 -12.95 -5.64 -5.75
C LYS A 48 -12.02 -6.80 -6.12
N ARG A 49 -11.76 -6.98 -7.42
CA ARG A 49 -10.85 -8.01 -7.92
C ARG A 49 -9.43 -7.83 -7.37
N CYS A 50 -8.86 -6.64 -7.51
CA CYS A 50 -7.52 -6.34 -7.00
C CYS A 50 -7.46 -6.40 -5.46
N SER A 51 -8.50 -5.94 -4.78
CA SER A 51 -8.61 -6.06 -3.32
C SER A 51 -8.57 -7.52 -2.86
N LEU A 52 -9.27 -8.41 -3.54
CA LEU A 52 -9.26 -9.85 -3.23
C LEU A 52 -7.88 -10.48 -3.45
N VAL A 53 -7.22 -10.15 -4.57
CA VAL A 53 -5.84 -10.61 -4.84
C VAL A 53 -4.90 -10.17 -3.73
N ASN A 54 -4.95 -8.90 -3.32
CA ASN A 54 -4.10 -8.38 -2.25
C ASN A 54 -4.36 -9.08 -0.90
N VAL A 55 -5.61 -9.32 -0.54
CA VAL A 55 -5.96 -10.06 0.69
C VAL A 55 -5.40 -11.48 0.67
N ASN A 56 -5.55 -12.20 -0.43
CA ASN A 56 -5.04 -13.56 -0.58
C ASN A 56 -3.52 -13.61 -0.55
N THR A 57 -2.84 -12.65 -1.18
CA THR A 57 -1.38 -12.52 -1.13
C THR A 57 -0.90 -12.33 0.31
N VAL A 58 -1.46 -11.38 1.04
CA VAL A 58 -1.09 -11.13 2.44
C VAL A 58 -1.33 -12.36 3.32
N LYS A 59 -2.42 -13.09 3.10
CA LYS A 59 -2.71 -14.32 3.84
C LYS A 59 -1.64 -15.39 3.59
N ALA A 60 -1.33 -15.67 2.34
CA ALA A 60 -0.30 -16.63 1.96
C ALA A 60 1.08 -16.25 2.53
N LEU A 61 1.46 -14.99 2.44
CA LEU A 61 2.74 -14.50 2.98
C LEU A 61 2.82 -14.63 4.51
N LYS A 62 1.71 -14.43 5.23
CA LYS A 62 1.67 -14.64 6.70
C LYS A 62 1.86 -16.10 7.11
N GLU A 63 1.38 -17.02 6.29
CA GLU A 63 1.58 -18.46 6.54
C GLU A 63 3.04 -18.87 6.30
N LEU A 64 3.71 -18.29 5.29
CA LEU A 64 5.10 -18.57 4.94
C LEU A 64 6.12 -17.85 5.84
N HIS A 65 5.77 -16.69 6.38
CA HIS A 65 6.67 -15.83 7.16
C HIS A 65 6.05 -15.55 8.54
N PRO A 66 6.29 -16.42 9.54
CA PRO A 66 5.79 -16.22 10.89
C PRO A 66 6.19 -14.86 11.46
N LYS A 67 5.26 -14.23 12.18
CA LYS A 67 5.47 -12.93 12.82
C LYS A 67 6.53 -13.05 13.92
N HIS A 68 7.48 -12.11 13.95
CA HIS A 68 8.43 -11.94 15.05
C HIS A 68 8.10 -10.71 15.92
N ASP A 69 8.94 -10.43 16.95
CA ASP A 69 8.56 -9.53 18.02
C ASP A 69 8.91 -8.05 17.81
N CYS A 70 9.73 -7.71 16.81
CA CYS A 70 10.20 -6.34 16.60
C CYS A 70 9.96 -5.85 15.17
N CYS A 71 9.87 -4.52 15.03
CA CYS A 71 9.79 -3.88 13.72
C CYS A 71 11.14 -3.92 13.01
N ASP A 72 11.18 -4.41 11.75
CA ASP A 72 12.41 -4.55 10.97
C ASP A 72 13.10 -3.22 10.63
N ILE A 73 12.41 -2.10 10.76
CA ILE A 73 13.02 -0.77 10.54
C ILE A 73 13.46 -0.11 11.82
N CYS A 74 12.56 0.05 12.79
CA CYS A 74 12.84 0.85 14.00
C CYS A 74 13.13 0.00 15.26
N GLY A 75 13.04 -1.33 15.18
CA GLY A 75 13.31 -2.23 16.29
C GLY A 75 12.25 -2.21 17.41
N ALA A 76 11.17 -1.44 17.27
CA ALA A 76 10.15 -1.35 18.32
C ALA A 76 9.45 -2.69 18.56
N THR A 77 9.34 -3.09 19.84
CA THR A 77 8.73 -4.35 20.29
C THR A 77 7.35 -4.16 20.93
N ASP A 78 7.02 -2.92 21.27
CA ASP A 78 5.79 -2.52 21.98
C ASP A 78 4.61 -2.19 21.04
N ARG A 79 4.71 -2.53 19.75
CA ARG A 79 3.76 -2.10 18.73
C ARG A 79 3.21 -3.27 17.94
N THR A 80 1.97 -3.11 17.48
CA THR A 80 1.39 -4.03 16.51
C THR A 80 2.18 -3.99 15.21
N LEU A 81 2.64 -5.15 14.75
CA LEU A 81 3.35 -5.31 13.49
C LEU A 81 2.40 -5.71 12.38
N LEU A 82 2.60 -5.12 11.23
CA LEU A 82 1.92 -5.39 9.97
C LEU A 82 2.91 -6.07 9.01
N LEU A 83 2.41 -7.04 8.26
CA LEU A 83 3.20 -7.63 7.17
C LEU A 83 3.39 -6.59 6.07
N ASP A 84 4.63 -6.40 5.67
CA ASP A 84 5.03 -5.57 4.54
C ASP A 84 5.51 -6.41 3.37
N HIS A 85 5.17 -6.00 2.15
CA HIS A 85 5.55 -6.68 0.91
C HIS A 85 5.70 -5.68 -0.24
N CYS A 86 6.50 -6.03 -1.22
CA CYS A 86 6.64 -5.24 -2.44
C CYS A 86 5.30 -5.20 -3.19
N HIS A 87 4.83 -4.02 -3.54
CA HIS A 87 3.55 -3.86 -4.25
C HIS A 87 3.64 -4.34 -5.71
N GLU A 88 4.83 -4.32 -6.29
CA GLU A 88 5.11 -4.74 -7.67
C GLU A 88 5.29 -6.26 -7.78
N THR A 89 6.25 -6.81 -7.02
CA THR A 89 6.61 -8.24 -7.08
C THR A 89 5.78 -9.12 -6.18
N LYS A 90 5.05 -8.53 -5.21
CA LYS A 90 4.30 -9.22 -4.14
C LYS A 90 5.18 -10.04 -3.19
N GLU A 91 6.50 -9.84 -3.23
CA GLU A 91 7.45 -10.52 -2.35
C GLU A 91 7.41 -9.94 -0.93
N PHE A 92 7.55 -10.81 0.06
CA PHE A 92 7.66 -10.42 1.46
C PHE A 92 8.91 -9.55 1.69
N ARG A 93 8.76 -8.46 2.44
CA ARG A 93 9.88 -7.59 2.85
C ARG A 93 10.16 -7.65 4.34
N GLY A 94 9.13 -7.75 5.17
CA GLY A 94 9.32 -7.77 6.60
C GLY A 94 8.04 -7.53 7.41
N TRP A 95 8.24 -7.39 8.74
CA TRP A 95 7.20 -7.03 9.68
C TRP A 95 7.44 -5.62 10.21
N LEU A 96 6.55 -4.70 9.94
CA LEU A 96 6.71 -3.29 10.26
C LEU A 96 5.64 -2.81 11.23
N CYS A 97 6.03 -1.94 12.17
CA CYS A 97 5.03 -1.21 12.94
C CYS A 97 4.27 -0.22 12.03
N ILE A 98 3.07 0.16 12.43
CA ILE A 98 2.21 1.03 11.63
C ILE A 98 2.90 2.34 11.22
N LYS A 99 3.74 2.92 12.07
CA LYS A 99 4.47 4.16 11.76
C LYS A 99 5.45 3.97 10.61
N CYS A 100 6.27 2.92 10.65
CA CYS A 100 7.25 2.64 9.61
C CYS A 100 6.58 2.25 8.29
N ASN A 101 5.56 1.38 8.34
CA ASN A 101 4.78 0.99 7.17
C ASN A 101 4.09 2.19 6.50
N THR A 102 3.49 3.08 7.28
CA THR A 102 2.85 4.30 6.78
C THR A 102 3.87 5.27 6.19
N ALA A 103 5.05 5.42 6.82
CA ALA A 103 6.11 6.31 6.32
C ALA A 103 6.59 5.89 4.92
N ILE A 104 6.84 4.57 4.70
CA ILE A 104 7.18 4.05 3.37
C ILE A 104 6.05 4.33 2.37
N GLY A 105 4.82 4.11 2.76
CA GLY A 105 3.64 4.36 1.92
C GLY A 105 3.50 5.83 1.49
N TYR A 106 3.83 6.78 2.36
CA TYR A 106 3.83 8.21 2.00
C TYR A 106 4.91 8.58 0.99
N PHE A 107 6.02 7.89 0.98
CA PHE A 107 7.07 8.07 -0.03
C PHE A 107 6.79 7.30 -1.32
N HIS A 108 5.65 6.59 -1.42
CA HIS A 108 5.29 5.77 -2.60
C HIS A 108 6.37 4.76 -3.01
N GLU A 109 7.19 4.31 -2.05
CA GLU A 109 8.34 3.42 -2.28
C GLU A 109 9.43 4.05 -3.21
N ASP A 110 9.37 5.36 -3.44
CA ASP A 110 10.32 6.12 -4.24
C ASP A 110 11.62 6.36 -3.45
N LEU A 111 12.67 5.64 -3.81
CA LEU A 111 13.98 5.74 -3.16
C LEU A 111 14.61 7.13 -3.33
N ASP A 112 14.45 7.77 -4.47
CA ASP A 112 15.00 9.10 -4.72
C ASP A 112 14.35 10.15 -3.83
N LEU A 113 13.02 10.04 -3.65
CA LEU A 113 12.29 10.90 -2.73
C LEU A 113 12.70 10.67 -1.27
N MET A 114 12.92 9.41 -0.88
CA MET A 114 13.44 9.07 0.46
C MET A 114 14.83 9.67 0.69
N TYR A 115 15.75 9.56 -0.27
CA TYR A 115 17.08 10.18 -0.17
C TYR A 115 17.02 11.70 -0.10
N LYS A 116 16.15 12.35 -0.87
CA LYS A 116 15.92 13.79 -0.76
C LYS A 116 15.42 14.19 0.63
N ALA A 117 14.51 13.42 1.22
CA ALA A 117 14.03 13.68 2.56
C ALA A 117 15.13 13.50 3.63
N ILE A 118 16.01 12.50 3.49
CA ILE A 118 17.16 12.30 4.37
C ILE A 118 18.09 13.53 4.29
N ASN A 119 18.44 13.98 3.10
CA ASN A 119 19.33 15.14 2.90
C ASN A 119 18.69 16.42 3.46
N TYR A 120 17.43 16.67 3.19
CA TYR A 120 16.69 17.80 3.76
C TYR A 120 16.77 17.83 5.29
N VAL A 121 16.57 16.69 5.94
CA VAL A 121 16.66 16.59 7.40
C VAL A 121 18.09 16.82 7.89
N LYS A 122 19.12 16.32 7.19
CA LYS A 122 20.53 16.53 7.53
C LYS A 122 20.94 18.01 7.44
N GLU A 123 20.52 18.69 6.40
CA GLU A 123 20.86 20.11 6.15
C GLU A 123 20.21 21.05 7.17
N CYS A 124 19.00 20.75 7.62
CA CYS A 124 18.23 21.58 8.54
C CYS A 124 18.56 21.37 10.04
N LYS A 125 19.39 20.37 10.40
CA LYS A 125 19.73 20.09 11.80
C LYS A 125 21.15 20.46 12.15
N PRO A 126 21.35 21.37 13.15
CA PRO A 126 22.66 21.48 13.81
C PRO A 126 23.01 20.08 14.36
N GLN A 127 24.23 19.64 14.12
CA GLN A 127 24.72 18.27 14.41
C GLN A 127 24.66 17.84 15.90
N THR A 128 24.14 18.68 16.78
CA THR A 128 24.16 18.49 18.24
C THR A 128 22.98 17.71 18.83
N ARG A 129 21.99 17.29 18.05
CA ARG A 129 20.79 16.63 18.62
C ARG A 129 20.76 15.10 18.53
N TYR A 130 21.73 14.45 17.91
CA TYR A 130 21.78 12.98 17.82
C TYR A 130 23.11 12.38 18.29
N GLY A 131 23.90 13.12 19.01
CA GLY A 131 25.06 12.64 19.74
C GLY A 131 24.67 12.25 21.17
N GLY A 132 23.73 11.37 21.32
CA GLY A 132 23.43 10.70 22.58
C GLY A 132 24.09 9.33 22.57
N THR A 133 25.37 9.33 22.88
CA THR A 133 26.10 8.17 23.36
C THR A 133 25.65 7.84 24.78
N ASN A 134 25.51 6.56 25.02
CA ASN A 134 25.44 5.75 26.24
C ASN A 134 24.10 5.19 26.54
#